data_be68f20bb7c38a2da6c7ead89caefb6b
#
_entry.id   be68f20bb7c38a2da6c7ead89caefb6b
#
_cell.length_a   1.000
_cell.length_b   1.000
_cell.length_c   1.000
_cell.angle_alpha   90.00
_cell.angle_beta   90.00
_cell.angle_gamma   90.00
#
_symmetry.space_group_name_H-M   'P 1'
#
loop_
_entity.id
_entity.type
_entity.pdbx_description
1 polymer ?
#
loop_
_entity_poly.entity_id
_entity_poly.type
_entity_poly.pdbx_seq_one_letter_code
_entity_poly.pdbx_strand_id
1 'polypeptide(L)'
;MDSDRDNHINTFVRTENKEILIKDKEKWKPFEVRGIDMGSGIPGEWSTDYAITKETYLRWFQLIQEAGANTLRVYSVQNPSFYKAFYEYNSQHEEPLYLLQGIWVNDYIQNSRVDAYADSFAGKLLDNCLITVDVIHGKRLIINNDADTSTGLYLHDVSKWVLGYIIGNGWEDTTVAYTDEKYPDMEPYKGTYLTASKDASAFESMLAETGDRMLYYESTRYDEQRLISFSSGNETDPFDYPDEIAEYFRKCARIDTEHITATDKFISGRFASYSASPYDQDYFSCMEYTAWNSLSDKKIDFSDCITSDGKRNTYRAYLRLLNEHHTCLLYTSRCV
;
A
#
# COMPACT_ATOMS: atom_id res chain seq x y z
N MET A 1 5.69 31.94 6.94
CA MET A 1 6.89 31.79 6.07
C MET A 1 6.87 30.49 5.27
N ASP A 2 5.68 29.86 5.07
CA ASP A 2 5.59 28.56 4.38
C ASP A 2 4.97 28.59 2.97
N SER A 3 4.51 29.76 2.48
CA SER A 3 3.81 29.83 1.19
C SER A 3 4.70 29.73 -0.05
N ASP A 4 6.01 29.89 0.08
CA ASP A 4 6.92 29.88 -1.08
C ASP A 4 7.61 28.52 -1.31
N ARG A 5 7.54 27.57 -0.38
CA ARG A 5 8.12 26.24 -0.54
C ARG A 5 7.27 25.30 -1.37
N ASP A 6 5.94 25.42 -1.30
CA ASP A 6 5.01 24.54 -2.01
C ASP A 6 5.10 24.63 -3.56
N ASN A 7 5.73 25.69 -4.09
CA ASN A 7 5.88 25.87 -5.55
C ASN A 7 7.06 25.08 -6.19
N HIS A 8 7.83 24.33 -5.40
CA HIS A 8 9.01 23.61 -5.90
C HIS A 8 8.96 22.09 -5.72
N ILE A 9 7.84 21.54 -5.21
CA ILE A 9 7.71 20.10 -5.04
C ILE A 9 7.58 19.42 -6.40
N ASN A 10 8.45 18.44 -6.64
CA ASN A 10 8.49 17.69 -7.88
C ASN A 10 7.75 16.35 -7.71
N THR A 11 7.08 15.93 -8.76
CA THR A 11 6.63 14.54 -8.92
C THR A 11 6.76 14.11 -10.37
N PHE A 12 7.08 12.84 -10.59
CA PHE A 12 7.04 12.23 -11.91
C PHE A 12 5.84 11.29 -12.10
N VAL A 13 5.02 11.11 -11.05
CA VAL A 13 3.88 10.21 -11.02
C VAL A 13 2.69 10.87 -10.33
N ARG A 14 1.49 10.69 -10.88
CA ARG A 14 0.26 11.13 -10.23
C ARG A 14 -0.92 10.23 -10.57
N THR A 15 -1.99 10.31 -9.80
CA THR A 15 -3.27 9.69 -10.14
C THR A 15 -4.25 10.71 -10.70
N GLU A 16 -5.00 10.31 -11.72
CA GLU A 16 -6.10 11.10 -12.27
C GLU A 16 -7.16 10.14 -12.80
N ASN A 17 -8.44 10.33 -12.39
CA ASN A 17 -9.58 9.54 -12.87
C ASN A 17 -9.38 8.01 -12.87
N LYS A 18 -8.88 7.43 -11.80
CA LYS A 18 -8.54 5.99 -11.67
C LYS A 18 -7.39 5.51 -12.58
N GLU A 19 -6.58 6.42 -13.08
CA GLU A 19 -5.37 6.08 -13.84
C GLU A 19 -4.12 6.59 -13.13
N ILE A 20 -3.03 5.85 -13.27
CA ILE A 20 -1.69 6.35 -12.94
C ILE A 20 -1.14 7.03 -14.19
N LEU A 21 -0.63 8.23 -14.02
CA LEU A 21 0.09 8.96 -15.04
C LEU A 21 1.55 9.07 -14.62
N ILE A 22 2.47 8.83 -15.56
CA ILE A 22 3.90 9.12 -15.38
C ILE A 22 4.34 10.24 -16.31
N LYS A 23 5.29 11.03 -15.83
CA LYS A 23 5.87 12.13 -16.60
C LYS A 23 6.98 11.60 -17.51
N ASP A 24 6.73 11.67 -18.81
CA ASP A 24 7.75 11.44 -19.85
C ASP A 24 8.15 12.78 -20.44
N LYS A 25 9.35 13.24 -20.07
CA LYS A 25 9.83 14.61 -20.35
C LYS A 25 8.85 15.63 -19.74
N GLU A 26 8.11 16.38 -20.58
CA GLU A 26 7.13 17.38 -20.12
C GLU A 26 5.66 16.93 -20.30
N LYS A 27 5.42 15.65 -20.63
CA LYS A 27 4.07 15.14 -20.90
C LYS A 27 3.68 14.05 -19.92
N TRP A 28 2.47 14.14 -19.40
CA TRP A 28 1.86 13.08 -18.63
C TRP A 28 1.29 12.01 -19.57
N LYS A 29 1.60 10.74 -19.27
CA LYS A 29 1.12 9.58 -20.05
C LYS A 29 0.52 8.55 -19.10
N PRO A 30 -0.59 7.90 -19.51
CA PRO A 30 -1.12 6.76 -18.76
C PRO A 30 -0.06 5.67 -18.61
N PHE A 31 0.00 5.11 -17.41
CA PHE A 31 0.90 4.02 -17.06
C PHE A 31 0.12 2.87 -16.45
N GLU A 32 0.07 1.76 -17.17
CA GLU A 32 -0.52 0.52 -16.70
C GLU A 32 0.50 -0.25 -15.85
N VAL A 33 0.20 -0.43 -14.57
CA VAL A 33 1.03 -1.23 -13.66
C VAL A 33 0.84 -2.72 -13.94
N ARG A 34 1.89 -3.39 -14.37
CA ARG A 34 2.01 -4.84 -14.44
C ARG A 34 3.04 -5.27 -13.43
N GLY A 35 2.55 -5.49 -12.19
CA GLY A 35 3.38 -5.68 -11.02
C GLY A 35 3.64 -7.13 -10.66
N ILE A 36 4.79 -7.38 -10.03
CA ILE A 36 5.14 -8.62 -9.35
C ILE A 36 5.54 -8.30 -7.92
N ASP A 37 4.95 -9.02 -6.98
CA ASP A 37 5.33 -8.93 -5.57
C ASP A 37 6.62 -9.73 -5.34
N MET A 38 7.58 -9.11 -4.65
CA MET A 38 8.86 -9.72 -4.32
C MET A 38 9.06 -9.72 -2.80
N GLY A 39 9.21 -10.92 -2.23
CA GLY A 39 9.60 -11.10 -0.84
C GLY A 39 11.10 -10.99 -0.63
N SER A 40 11.53 -11.10 0.63
CA SER A 40 12.94 -11.05 1.07
C SER A 40 13.56 -12.43 1.29
N GLY A 41 12.80 -13.52 1.11
CA GLY A 41 13.25 -14.89 1.37
C GLY A 41 13.76 -15.60 0.13
N ILE A 42 14.68 -16.55 0.33
CA ILE A 42 15.10 -17.55 -0.65
C ILE A 42 15.07 -18.94 0.00
N PRO A 43 14.98 -20.02 -0.80
CA PRO A 43 14.99 -21.37 -0.24
C PRO A 43 16.22 -21.63 0.63
N GLY A 44 15.97 -22.07 1.86
CA GLY A 44 17.02 -22.39 2.85
C GLY A 44 17.37 -21.27 3.82
N GLU A 45 16.85 -20.06 3.61
CA GLU A 45 17.07 -18.90 4.47
C GLU A 45 15.73 -18.30 4.92
N TRP A 46 15.68 -17.67 6.09
CA TRP A 46 14.49 -16.96 6.53
C TRP A 46 14.36 -15.61 5.80
N SER A 47 13.14 -15.15 5.60
CA SER A 47 12.89 -13.85 4.98
C SER A 47 13.53 -12.69 5.77
N THR A 48 13.63 -12.84 7.08
CA THR A 48 14.28 -11.88 8.00
C THR A 48 15.80 -11.85 7.92
N ASP A 49 16.41 -12.84 7.26
CA ASP A 49 17.87 -12.88 7.07
C ASP A 49 18.33 -11.98 5.92
N TYR A 50 17.38 -11.57 5.05
CA TYR A 50 17.66 -10.73 3.88
C TYR A 50 18.85 -11.22 3.06
N ALA A 51 18.95 -12.55 2.86
CA ALA A 51 20.11 -13.23 2.32
C ALA A 51 20.27 -13.11 0.78
N ILE A 52 19.34 -12.44 0.09
CA ILE A 52 19.36 -12.31 -1.37
C ILE A 52 20.52 -11.43 -1.81
N THR A 53 21.36 -11.96 -2.70
CA THR A 53 22.53 -11.24 -3.23
C THR A 53 22.16 -10.29 -4.38
N LYS A 54 23.03 -9.33 -4.65
CA LYS A 54 22.87 -8.40 -5.77
C LYS A 54 22.74 -9.13 -7.12
N GLU A 55 23.57 -10.14 -7.35
CA GLU A 55 23.57 -10.93 -8.59
C GLU A 55 22.25 -11.68 -8.78
N THR A 56 21.67 -12.18 -7.68
CA THR A 56 20.36 -12.84 -7.70
C THR A 56 19.27 -11.84 -8.05
N TYR A 57 19.26 -10.63 -7.46
CA TYR A 57 18.34 -9.57 -7.81
C TYR A 57 18.44 -9.16 -9.28
N LEU A 58 19.65 -8.94 -9.80
CA LEU A 58 19.84 -8.56 -11.22
C LEU A 58 19.25 -9.62 -12.17
N ARG A 59 19.49 -10.90 -11.89
CA ARG A 59 18.89 -12.00 -12.65
C ARG A 59 17.39 -12.01 -12.57
N TRP A 60 16.81 -11.78 -11.39
CA TRP A 60 15.37 -11.75 -11.22
C TRP A 60 14.73 -10.55 -11.92
N PHE A 61 15.32 -9.39 -11.86
CA PHE A 61 14.82 -8.21 -12.56
C PHE A 61 14.73 -8.44 -14.07
N GLN A 62 15.74 -9.08 -14.63
CA GLN A 62 15.71 -9.47 -16.05
C GLN A 62 14.56 -10.44 -16.33
N LEU A 63 14.41 -11.52 -15.57
CA LEU A 63 13.33 -12.50 -15.78
C LEU A 63 11.94 -11.87 -15.60
N ILE A 64 11.78 -10.97 -14.65
CA ILE A 64 10.54 -10.26 -14.37
C ILE A 64 10.16 -9.37 -15.56
N GLN A 65 11.11 -8.64 -16.10
CA GLN A 65 10.88 -7.78 -17.26
C GLN A 65 10.64 -8.61 -18.53
N GLU A 66 11.37 -9.70 -18.75
CA GLU A 66 11.12 -10.65 -19.84
C GLU A 66 9.72 -11.28 -19.76
N ALA A 67 9.17 -11.48 -18.56
CA ALA A 67 7.79 -11.92 -18.34
C ALA A 67 6.73 -10.83 -18.62
N GLY A 68 7.15 -9.61 -18.99
CA GLY A 68 6.27 -8.50 -19.33
C GLY A 68 5.84 -7.62 -18.16
N ALA A 69 6.39 -7.82 -16.96
CA ALA A 69 6.15 -6.93 -15.84
C ALA A 69 7.01 -5.66 -15.96
N ASN A 70 6.49 -4.55 -15.45
CA ASN A 70 7.15 -3.25 -15.45
C ASN A 70 7.30 -2.65 -14.04
N THR A 71 6.75 -3.31 -13.03
CA THR A 71 6.71 -2.80 -11.65
C THR A 71 6.97 -3.93 -10.66
N LEU A 72 7.77 -3.63 -9.65
CA LEU A 72 7.97 -4.48 -8.48
C LEU A 72 7.21 -3.92 -7.30
N ARG A 73 6.67 -4.78 -6.45
CA ARG A 73 6.27 -4.44 -5.10
C ARG A 73 7.16 -5.19 -4.12
N VAL A 74 7.66 -4.49 -3.11
CA VAL A 74 8.30 -5.09 -1.93
C VAL A 74 7.50 -4.72 -0.68
N TYR A 75 7.50 -5.61 0.32
CA TYR A 75 6.64 -5.44 1.50
C TYR A 75 7.27 -4.57 2.59
N SER A 76 8.60 -4.51 2.61
CA SER A 76 9.39 -3.75 3.58
C SER A 76 10.69 -3.26 2.97
N VAL A 77 11.47 -2.51 3.71
CA VAL A 77 12.82 -2.12 3.29
C VAL A 77 13.67 -3.38 3.10
N GLN A 78 14.11 -3.60 1.87
CA GLN A 78 14.99 -4.70 1.49
C GLN A 78 16.44 -4.42 1.87
N ASN A 79 17.34 -5.41 1.74
CA ASN A 79 18.75 -5.19 1.99
C ASN A 79 19.38 -4.19 1.01
N PRO A 80 20.54 -3.56 1.35
CA PRO A 80 21.20 -2.60 0.46
C PRO A 80 21.53 -3.17 -0.93
N SER A 81 21.71 -4.50 -1.04
CA SER A 81 21.97 -5.18 -2.32
C SER A 81 20.81 -5.06 -3.30
N PHE A 82 19.56 -5.04 -2.80
CA PHE A 82 18.37 -4.80 -3.62
C PHE A 82 18.43 -3.42 -4.29
N TYR A 83 18.58 -2.35 -3.50
CA TYR A 83 18.59 -0.98 -4.04
C TYR A 83 19.79 -0.74 -4.95
N LYS A 84 20.95 -1.33 -4.64
CA LYS A 84 22.12 -1.31 -5.50
C LYS A 84 21.84 -2.00 -6.84
N ALA A 85 21.29 -3.21 -6.81
CA ALA A 85 20.93 -3.96 -8.01
C ALA A 85 19.88 -3.21 -8.83
N PHE A 86 18.86 -2.64 -8.18
CA PHE A 86 17.78 -1.89 -8.83
C PHE A 86 18.30 -0.63 -9.53
N TYR A 87 19.21 0.10 -8.86
CA TYR A 87 19.88 1.23 -9.45
C TYR A 87 20.75 0.84 -10.66
N GLU A 88 21.59 -0.20 -10.52
CA GLU A 88 22.45 -0.68 -11.60
C GLU A 88 21.63 -1.17 -12.79
N TYR A 89 20.58 -1.95 -12.56
CA TYR A 89 19.70 -2.48 -13.59
C TYR A 89 19.03 -1.33 -14.38
N ASN A 90 18.30 -0.46 -13.68
CA ASN A 90 17.56 0.61 -14.32
C ASN A 90 18.46 1.66 -15.02
N SER A 91 19.69 1.84 -14.55
CA SER A 91 20.64 2.77 -15.18
C SER A 91 21.17 2.26 -16.53
N GLN A 92 20.98 0.97 -16.83
CA GLN A 92 21.46 0.32 -18.06
C GLN A 92 20.32 0.00 -19.05
N HIS A 93 19.05 0.21 -18.66
CA HIS A 93 17.89 -0.12 -19.47
C HIS A 93 17.09 1.14 -19.84
N GLU A 94 16.69 1.25 -21.10
CA GLU A 94 15.84 2.36 -21.57
C GLU A 94 14.43 2.30 -20.97
N GLU A 95 13.89 1.09 -20.78
CA GLU A 95 12.63 0.84 -20.09
C GLU A 95 12.91 0.36 -18.67
N PRO A 96 12.81 1.23 -17.65
CA PRO A 96 13.12 0.84 -16.30
C PRO A 96 12.01 0.00 -15.69
N LEU A 97 12.35 -0.82 -14.68
CA LEU A 97 11.39 -1.34 -13.73
C LEU A 97 11.05 -0.24 -12.72
N TYR A 98 9.76 -0.12 -12.39
CA TYR A 98 9.29 0.77 -11.32
C TYR A 98 9.14 0.02 -10.01
N LEU A 99 9.03 0.76 -8.90
CA LEU A 99 8.91 0.20 -7.57
C LEU A 99 7.69 0.78 -6.84
N LEU A 100 6.87 -0.08 -6.24
CA LEU A 100 5.95 0.22 -5.17
C LEU A 100 6.59 -0.27 -3.86
N GLN A 101 6.96 0.67 -3.00
CA GLN A 101 7.68 0.38 -1.77
C GLN A 101 6.72 0.19 -0.61
N GLY A 102 6.65 -1.03 -0.10
CA GLY A 102 5.86 -1.36 1.09
C GLY A 102 6.53 -0.88 2.38
N ILE A 103 5.69 -0.59 3.36
CA ILE A 103 6.07 -0.20 4.72
C ILE A 103 5.17 -0.96 5.67
N TRP A 104 5.77 -1.66 6.60
CA TRP A 104 5.05 -2.52 7.52
C TRP A 104 5.51 -2.31 8.95
N VAL A 105 4.65 -2.65 9.89
CA VAL A 105 4.94 -2.78 11.31
C VAL A 105 4.23 -4.03 11.82
N ASN A 106 4.80 -4.71 12.81
CA ASN A 106 4.14 -5.84 13.43
C ASN A 106 2.93 -5.35 14.25
N ASP A 107 1.73 -5.68 13.77
CA ASP A 107 0.44 -5.31 14.37
C ASP A 107 -0.22 -6.46 15.15
N TYR A 108 0.44 -7.62 15.23
CA TYR A 108 -0.04 -8.78 15.96
C TYR A 108 0.83 -9.10 17.18
N ILE A 109 0.21 -9.18 18.34
CA ILE A 109 0.81 -9.71 19.57
C ILE A 109 -0.13 -10.77 20.16
N GLN A 110 0.33 -12.02 20.20
CA GLN A 110 -0.46 -13.13 20.70
C GLN A 110 -1.02 -12.86 22.10
N ASN A 111 -2.33 -13.05 22.28
CA ASN A 111 -3.07 -12.82 23.52
C ASN A 111 -2.98 -11.38 24.06
N SER A 112 -2.71 -10.41 23.23
CA SER A 112 -2.64 -9.00 23.60
C SER A 112 -3.54 -8.16 22.71
N ARG A 113 -3.93 -7.00 23.22
CA ARG A 113 -4.66 -5.97 22.48
C ARG A 113 -3.66 -4.90 22.08
N VAL A 114 -3.50 -4.70 20.78
CA VAL A 114 -2.60 -3.68 20.25
C VAL A 114 -3.38 -2.38 20.08
N ASP A 115 -2.88 -1.32 20.68
CA ASP A 115 -3.39 0.04 20.52
C ASP A 115 -2.59 0.74 19.42
N ALA A 116 -3.26 1.07 18.32
CA ALA A 116 -2.57 1.70 17.19
C ALA A 116 -2.04 3.12 17.50
N TYR A 117 -2.48 3.77 18.58
CA TYR A 117 -1.92 5.05 19.02
C TYR A 117 -0.76 4.91 20.01
N ALA A 118 -0.38 3.69 20.40
CA ALA A 118 0.82 3.48 21.19
C ALA A 118 2.09 3.80 20.38
N ASP A 119 3.12 4.33 21.08
CA ASP A 119 4.43 4.59 20.45
C ASP A 119 5.05 3.33 19.81
N SER A 120 4.80 2.18 20.40
CA SER A 120 5.22 0.87 19.86
C SER A 120 4.56 0.51 18.54
N PHE A 121 3.45 1.14 18.18
CA PHE A 121 2.76 0.94 16.90
C PHE A 121 2.86 2.20 16.01
N ALA A 122 2.12 3.28 16.31
CA ALA A 122 2.11 4.49 15.47
C ALA A 122 3.50 5.14 15.36
N GLY A 123 4.22 5.23 16.49
CA GLY A 123 5.60 5.75 16.49
C GLY A 123 6.53 4.92 15.64
N LYS A 124 6.49 3.59 15.80
CA LYS A 124 7.30 2.66 15.00
C LYS A 124 6.92 2.68 13.52
N LEU A 125 5.61 2.72 13.20
CA LEU A 125 5.14 2.80 11.82
C LEU A 125 5.64 4.09 11.15
N LEU A 126 5.55 5.22 11.83
CA LEU A 126 6.07 6.49 11.34
C LEU A 126 7.58 6.44 11.15
N ASP A 127 8.34 5.89 12.11
CA ASP A 127 9.78 5.74 11.98
C ASP A 127 10.14 4.90 10.75
N ASN A 128 9.42 3.80 10.51
CA ASN A 128 9.59 2.97 9.31
C ASN A 128 9.27 3.75 8.02
N CYS A 129 8.26 4.63 8.04
CA CYS A 129 7.94 5.52 6.92
C CYS A 129 9.12 6.46 6.61
N LEU A 130 9.66 7.15 7.64
CA LEU A 130 10.76 8.10 7.47
C LEU A 130 12.06 7.40 7.05
N ILE A 131 12.34 6.23 7.62
CA ILE A 131 13.46 5.37 7.21
C ILE A 131 13.34 5.01 5.72
N THR A 132 12.16 4.60 5.30
CA THR A 132 11.90 4.20 3.92
C THR A 132 12.13 5.36 2.93
N VAL A 133 11.68 6.57 3.27
CA VAL A 133 11.98 7.77 2.47
C VAL A 133 13.48 7.96 2.31
N ASP A 134 14.24 7.95 3.41
CA ASP A 134 15.70 8.11 3.35
C ASP A 134 16.39 6.99 2.55
N VAL A 135 15.89 5.76 2.66
CA VAL A 135 16.43 4.58 1.93
C VAL A 135 16.30 4.75 0.43
N ILE A 136 15.10 5.11 -0.07
CA ILE A 136 14.90 5.26 -1.52
C ILE A 136 15.71 6.42 -2.11
N HIS A 137 16.01 7.44 -1.29
CA HIS A 137 16.90 8.55 -1.66
C HIS A 137 18.39 8.27 -1.42
N GLY A 138 18.75 7.05 -1.02
CA GLY A 138 20.14 6.62 -0.84
C GLY A 138 20.87 7.36 0.29
N LYS A 139 20.18 7.74 1.37
CA LYS A 139 20.73 8.55 2.46
C LYS A 139 20.46 7.95 3.85
N ARG A 140 20.59 6.63 4.00
CA ARG A 140 20.30 5.98 5.27
C ARG A 140 21.35 4.95 5.68
N LEU A 141 21.71 4.96 6.96
CA LEU A 141 22.38 3.87 7.65
C LEU A 141 21.39 3.28 8.66
N ILE A 142 21.13 1.97 8.57
CA ILE A 142 20.32 1.20 9.51
C ILE A 142 21.26 0.25 10.26
N ILE A 143 21.34 0.43 11.59
CA ILE A 143 22.26 -0.34 12.44
C ILE A 143 21.52 -1.46 13.17
N ASN A 144 20.25 -1.21 13.59
CA ASN A 144 19.46 -2.15 14.34
C ASN A 144 18.52 -2.92 13.39
N ASN A 145 18.51 -4.24 13.55
CA ASN A 145 17.56 -5.11 12.86
C ASN A 145 16.34 -5.33 13.75
N ASP A 146 15.25 -4.68 13.40
CA ASP A 146 13.95 -4.82 14.07
C ASP A 146 12.98 -5.70 13.27
N ALA A 147 13.46 -6.68 12.52
CA ALA A 147 12.70 -7.59 11.66
C ALA A 147 11.90 -6.89 10.52
N ASP A 148 11.50 -5.64 10.69
CA ASP A 148 10.71 -4.86 9.72
C ASP A 148 11.58 -4.20 8.64
N THR A 149 12.88 -4.07 8.89
CA THR A 149 13.85 -3.44 7.98
C THR A 149 15.18 -4.18 7.99
N SER A 150 15.87 -4.23 6.86
CA SER A 150 17.21 -4.79 6.80
C SER A 150 18.27 -3.79 7.23
N THR A 151 19.29 -4.27 7.95
CA THR A 151 20.45 -3.44 8.34
C THR A 151 21.36 -3.15 7.15
N GLY A 152 22.08 -2.05 7.19
CA GLY A 152 23.12 -1.72 6.23
C GLY A 152 23.16 -0.25 5.83
N LEU A 153 24.05 0.06 4.88
CA LEU A 153 24.26 1.41 4.37
C LEU A 153 23.63 1.54 2.98
N TYR A 154 22.66 2.42 2.86
CA TYR A 154 21.89 2.69 1.64
C TYR A 154 22.41 3.96 0.98
N LEU A 155 23.07 3.82 -0.17
CA LEU A 155 23.76 4.90 -0.90
C LEU A 155 23.27 5.13 -2.34
N HIS A 156 22.31 4.31 -2.81
CA HIS A 156 21.84 4.36 -4.17
C HIS A 156 20.47 5.03 -4.19
N ASP A 157 20.43 6.21 -4.79
CA ASP A 157 19.18 6.95 -5.01
C ASP A 157 18.37 6.29 -6.14
N VAL A 158 17.26 5.67 -5.76
CA VAL A 158 16.32 5.01 -6.67
C VAL A 158 15.00 5.77 -6.80
N SER A 159 14.91 6.93 -6.18
CA SER A 159 13.69 7.73 -6.03
C SER A 159 12.96 7.98 -7.34
N LYS A 160 13.68 8.21 -8.42
CA LYS A 160 13.13 8.47 -9.76
C LYS A 160 12.38 7.28 -10.41
N TRP A 161 12.45 6.09 -9.80
CA TRP A 161 11.73 4.90 -10.23
C TRP A 161 10.73 4.37 -9.21
N VAL A 162 10.57 5.06 -8.08
CA VAL A 162 9.60 4.68 -7.04
C VAL A 162 8.28 5.39 -7.31
N LEU A 163 7.27 4.64 -7.76
CA LEU A 163 5.93 5.17 -8.05
C LEU A 163 5.22 5.64 -6.78
N GLY A 164 5.39 4.90 -5.69
CA GLY A 164 4.68 5.23 -4.46
C GLY A 164 4.98 4.31 -3.30
N TYR A 165 4.33 4.63 -2.19
CA TYR A 165 4.41 3.90 -0.94
C TYR A 165 3.11 3.15 -0.69
N ILE A 166 3.24 1.94 -0.14
CA ILE A 166 2.11 1.15 0.36
C ILE A 166 2.32 0.97 1.86
N ILE A 167 1.53 1.67 2.67
CA ILE A 167 1.58 1.59 4.12
C ILE A 167 0.67 0.46 4.58
N GLY A 168 1.24 -0.54 5.24
CA GLY A 168 0.58 -1.77 5.66
C GLY A 168 0.63 -2.88 4.62
N ASN A 169 0.23 -4.08 5.05
CA ASN A 169 0.14 -5.28 4.20
C ASN A 169 -1.14 -6.09 4.51
N GLY A 170 -2.26 -5.41 4.72
CA GLY A 170 -3.40 -5.89 5.49
C GLY A 170 -3.16 -5.63 6.98
N TRP A 171 -4.18 -5.29 7.72
CA TRP A 171 -4.08 -4.99 9.15
C TRP A 171 -4.78 -6.08 9.93
N GLU A 172 -4.25 -6.39 11.11
CA GLU A 172 -4.91 -7.30 12.05
C GLU A 172 -6.25 -6.69 12.48
N ASP A 173 -7.34 -7.39 12.24
CA ASP A 173 -8.71 -6.90 12.48
C ASP A 173 -8.95 -6.55 13.95
N THR A 174 -8.39 -7.34 14.87
CA THR A 174 -8.51 -7.10 16.31
C THR A 174 -7.77 -5.85 16.76
N THR A 175 -6.67 -5.47 16.11
CA THR A 175 -5.96 -4.21 16.39
C THR A 175 -6.79 -3.01 15.92
N VAL A 176 -7.40 -3.11 14.75
CA VAL A 176 -8.30 -2.07 14.21
C VAL A 176 -9.51 -1.91 15.13
N ALA A 177 -10.24 -2.99 15.39
CA ALA A 177 -11.44 -2.97 16.23
C ALA A 177 -11.16 -2.45 17.64
N TYR A 178 -10.06 -2.88 18.28
CA TYR A 178 -9.70 -2.41 19.61
C TYR A 178 -9.38 -0.90 19.64
N THR A 179 -8.70 -0.42 18.63
CA THR A 179 -8.34 1.01 18.54
C THR A 179 -9.60 1.86 18.35
N ASP A 180 -10.49 1.45 17.46
CA ASP A 180 -11.74 2.17 17.19
C ASP A 180 -12.69 2.15 18.41
N GLU A 181 -12.80 1.00 19.11
CA GLU A 181 -13.56 0.90 20.37
C GLU A 181 -12.98 1.78 21.47
N LYS A 182 -11.65 1.88 21.54
CA LYS A 182 -10.96 2.67 22.58
C LYS A 182 -11.11 4.17 22.39
N TYR A 183 -11.21 4.63 21.16
CA TYR A 183 -11.25 6.05 20.82
C TYR A 183 -12.48 6.45 19.98
N PRO A 184 -13.72 6.17 20.47
CA PRO A 184 -14.94 6.32 19.67
C PRO A 184 -15.27 7.78 19.30
N ASP A 185 -14.81 8.73 20.10
CA ASP A 185 -15.09 10.17 19.94
C ASP A 185 -13.86 10.95 19.48
N MET A 186 -12.89 10.27 18.84
CA MET A 186 -11.68 10.94 18.38
C MET A 186 -12.01 11.91 17.24
N GLU A 187 -11.51 13.13 17.37
CA GLU A 187 -11.61 14.12 16.29
C GLU A 187 -10.80 13.66 15.08
N PRO A 188 -11.37 13.69 13.87
CA PRO A 188 -10.67 13.28 12.67
C PRO A 188 -9.40 14.10 12.41
N TYR A 189 -8.34 13.44 11.99
CA TYR A 189 -7.06 14.09 11.71
C TYR A 189 -7.17 15.11 10.57
N LYS A 190 -6.52 16.25 10.75
CA LYS A 190 -6.42 17.32 9.74
C LYS A 190 -4.96 17.68 9.52
N GLY A 191 -4.41 17.22 8.41
CA GLY A 191 -3.02 17.43 8.03
C GLY A 191 -2.82 18.44 6.91
N THR A 192 -1.59 18.51 6.46
CA THR A 192 -1.17 19.39 5.37
C THR A 192 -1.48 18.78 3.99
N TYR A 193 -1.24 17.50 3.83
CA TYR A 193 -1.35 16.73 2.59
C TYR A 193 -2.52 15.75 2.61
N LEU A 194 -2.81 15.17 3.79
CA LEU A 194 -3.90 14.23 4.00
C LEU A 194 -4.77 14.69 5.16
N THR A 195 -6.05 14.38 5.05
CA THR A 195 -7.03 14.65 6.12
C THR A 195 -8.01 13.49 6.22
N ALA A 196 -8.42 13.15 7.43
CA ALA A 196 -9.50 12.21 7.68
C ALA A 196 -10.86 12.91 7.60
N SER A 197 -11.86 12.26 7.00
CA SER A 197 -13.23 12.73 6.96
C SER A 197 -13.91 12.63 8.33
N LYS A 198 -15.08 13.23 8.47
CA LYS A 198 -15.89 13.12 9.69
C LYS A 198 -16.37 11.69 10.01
N ASP A 199 -16.38 10.82 9.00
CA ASP A 199 -16.83 9.44 9.10
C ASP A 199 -15.67 8.46 9.32
N ALA A 200 -14.43 9.02 9.38
CA ALA A 200 -13.23 8.21 9.60
C ALA A 200 -13.18 7.66 11.02
N SER A 201 -12.79 6.39 11.14
CA SER A 201 -12.51 5.77 12.42
C SER A 201 -11.21 6.29 13.05
N ALA A 202 -10.96 5.93 14.30
CA ALA A 202 -9.72 6.28 15.00
C ALA A 202 -8.50 5.66 14.30
N PHE A 203 -8.60 4.42 13.84
CA PHE A 203 -7.54 3.75 13.10
C PHE A 203 -7.25 4.43 11.76
N GLU A 204 -8.29 4.79 11.01
CA GLU A 204 -8.16 5.53 9.76
C GLU A 204 -7.55 6.92 9.96
N SER A 205 -7.89 7.60 11.06
CA SER A 205 -7.28 8.88 11.43
C SER A 205 -5.78 8.73 11.74
N MET A 206 -5.37 7.65 12.41
CA MET A 206 -3.96 7.33 12.66
C MET A 206 -3.21 7.07 11.34
N LEU A 207 -3.82 6.35 10.41
CA LEU A 207 -3.24 6.13 9.07
C LEU A 207 -3.08 7.45 8.30
N ALA A 208 -4.10 8.32 8.34
CA ALA A 208 -4.05 9.64 7.72
C ALA A 208 -2.90 10.50 8.28
N GLU A 209 -2.74 10.51 9.63
CA GLU A 209 -1.64 11.21 10.28
C GLU A 209 -0.28 10.66 9.87
N THR A 210 -0.12 9.34 9.87
CA THR A 210 1.14 8.69 9.50
C THR A 210 1.53 9.03 8.06
N GLY A 211 0.59 8.92 7.13
CA GLY A 211 0.80 9.27 5.72
C GLY A 211 1.11 10.75 5.50
N ASP A 212 0.40 11.65 6.18
CA ASP A 212 0.63 13.09 6.12
C ASP A 212 2.04 13.45 6.59
N ARG A 213 2.47 12.91 7.72
CA ARG A 213 3.81 13.15 8.28
C ARG A 213 4.92 12.59 7.39
N MET A 214 4.70 11.45 6.75
CA MET A 214 5.62 10.89 5.77
C MET A 214 5.76 11.81 4.55
N LEU A 215 4.62 12.24 3.97
CA LEU A 215 4.60 13.17 2.84
C LEU A 215 5.24 14.51 3.19
N TYR A 216 4.98 15.04 4.39
CA TYR A 216 5.62 16.26 4.90
C TYR A 216 7.14 16.09 4.95
N TYR A 217 7.62 14.97 5.47
CA TYR A 217 9.06 14.69 5.55
C TYR A 217 9.71 14.65 4.17
N GLU A 218 9.14 13.91 3.24
CA GLU A 218 9.70 13.81 1.88
C GLU A 218 9.64 15.14 1.14
N SER A 219 8.50 15.85 1.20
CA SER A 219 8.32 17.16 0.56
C SER A 219 9.31 18.21 1.09
N THR A 220 9.59 18.20 2.40
CA THR A 220 10.47 19.22 3.01
C THR A 220 11.94 18.89 2.92
N ARG A 221 12.30 17.61 2.83
CA ARG A 221 13.69 17.15 2.83
C ARG A 221 14.25 16.92 1.44
N TYR A 222 13.38 16.50 0.51
CA TYR A 222 13.79 16.08 -0.83
C TYR A 222 13.10 16.85 -1.95
N ASP A 223 12.17 17.75 -1.62
CA ASP A 223 11.36 18.51 -2.56
C ASP A 223 10.61 17.61 -3.57
N GLU A 224 10.20 16.40 -3.11
CA GLU A 224 9.52 15.39 -3.93
C GLU A 224 8.28 14.85 -3.25
N GLN A 225 7.33 14.38 -4.07
CA GLN A 225 6.17 13.59 -3.64
C GLN A 225 5.97 12.38 -4.55
N ARG A 226 5.36 11.34 -3.99
CA ARG A 226 4.97 10.09 -4.68
C ARG A 226 3.57 9.69 -4.29
N LEU A 227 3.02 8.73 -5.04
CA LEU A 227 1.75 8.13 -4.67
C LEU A 227 1.81 7.51 -3.28
N ILE A 228 0.68 7.54 -2.58
CA ILE A 228 0.54 6.85 -1.29
C ILE A 228 -0.70 5.96 -1.31
N SER A 229 -0.60 4.84 -0.63
CA SER A 229 -1.73 3.95 -0.37
C SER A 229 -1.65 3.38 1.04
N PHE A 230 -2.82 3.10 1.59
CA PHE A 230 -2.98 2.34 2.83
C PHE A 230 -3.55 0.98 2.45
N SER A 231 -2.75 -0.07 2.66
CA SER A 231 -3.17 -1.41 2.28
C SER A 231 -4.20 -1.96 3.25
N SER A 232 -5.20 -2.65 2.73
CA SER A 232 -6.16 -3.41 3.53
C SER A 232 -6.22 -4.86 3.00
N GLY A 233 -7.01 -5.69 3.64
CA GLY A 233 -7.27 -7.08 3.26
C GLY A 233 -8.75 -7.39 3.33
N ASN A 234 -9.11 -8.64 3.03
CA ASN A 234 -10.49 -9.11 3.10
C ASN A 234 -11.05 -9.10 4.53
N GLU A 235 -10.20 -9.22 5.56
CA GLU A 235 -10.62 -9.18 6.97
C GLU A 235 -11.02 -7.78 7.42
N THR A 236 -10.43 -6.75 6.81
CA THR A 236 -10.65 -5.34 7.12
C THR A 236 -11.17 -4.53 5.93
N ASP A 237 -11.77 -5.18 4.92
CA ASP A 237 -12.37 -4.49 3.79
C ASP A 237 -13.53 -3.57 4.23
N PRO A 238 -13.91 -2.55 3.43
CA PRO A 238 -14.85 -1.51 3.86
C PRO A 238 -16.31 -1.96 3.88
N PHE A 239 -16.62 -3.20 3.50
CA PHE A 239 -17.99 -3.63 3.28
C PHE A 239 -18.71 -4.07 4.55
N ASP A 240 -20.00 -3.79 4.58
CA ASP A 240 -20.92 -4.17 5.64
C ASP A 240 -21.63 -5.47 5.24
N TYR A 241 -21.10 -6.58 5.70
CA TYR A 241 -21.65 -7.90 5.40
C TYR A 241 -22.90 -8.17 6.24
N PRO A 242 -23.86 -9.01 5.77
CA PRO A 242 -24.98 -9.46 6.59
C PRO A 242 -24.49 -10.05 7.92
N ASP A 243 -25.26 -9.79 8.99
CA ASP A 243 -24.87 -10.17 10.35
C ASP A 243 -24.48 -11.66 10.49
N GLU A 244 -25.24 -12.58 9.83
CA GLU A 244 -24.93 -14.00 9.89
C GLU A 244 -23.56 -14.33 9.26
N ILE A 245 -23.17 -13.62 8.21
CA ILE A 245 -21.87 -13.79 7.56
C ILE A 245 -20.76 -13.20 8.41
N ALA A 246 -20.94 -11.96 8.88
CA ALA A 246 -19.98 -11.27 9.72
C ALA A 246 -19.72 -12.04 11.03
N GLU A 247 -20.77 -12.56 11.68
CA GLU A 247 -20.65 -13.35 12.90
C GLU A 247 -19.94 -14.70 12.65
N TYR A 248 -20.32 -15.40 11.58
CA TYR A 248 -19.72 -16.70 11.24
C TYR A 248 -18.21 -16.60 11.00
N PHE A 249 -17.77 -15.57 10.25
CA PHE A 249 -16.36 -15.34 9.95
C PHE A 249 -15.66 -14.44 11.00
N ARG A 250 -16.37 -13.99 12.03
CA ARG A 250 -15.85 -13.11 13.09
C ARG A 250 -15.26 -11.79 12.55
N LYS A 251 -15.84 -11.26 11.48
CA LYS A 251 -15.42 -9.98 10.92
C LYS A 251 -15.78 -8.85 11.89
N CYS A 252 -14.78 -8.26 12.53
CA CYS A 252 -14.97 -7.28 13.61
C CYS A 252 -14.45 -5.88 13.28
N ALA A 253 -13.79 -5.69 12.12
CA ALA A 253 -13.19 -4.43 11.75
C ALA A 253 -13.41 -4.08 10.27
N ARG A 254 -13.36 -2.78 9.98
CA ARG A 254 -13.42 -2.23 8.63
C ARG A 254 -12.43 -1.07 8.51
N ILE A 255 -11.82 -0.94 7.34
CA ILE A 255 -10.98 0.21 6.98
C ILE A 255 -11.45 0.70 5.62
N ASP A 256 -12.04 1.88 5.59
CA ASP A 256 -12.39 2.55 4.34
C ASP A 256 -11.41 3.68 4.04
N THR A 257 -10.48 3.42 3.16
CA THR A 257 -9.48 4.42 2.78
C THR A 257 -10.07 5.61 2.01
N GLU A 258 -11.36 5.57 1.61
CA GLU A 258 -12.07 6.74 1.08
C GLU A 258 -12.30 7.82 2.15
N HIS A 259 -12.28 7.44 3.43
CA HIS A 259 -12.31 8.39 4.53
C HIS A 259 -11.01 9.21 4.66
N ILE A 260 -9.92 8.80 4.02
CA ILE A 260 -8.65 9.55 3.97
C ILE A 260 -8.59 10.29 2.65
N THR A 261 -8.60 11.61 2.68
CA THR A 261 -8.67 12.46 1.49
C THR A 261 -7.39 13.28 1.32
N ALA A 262 -7.00 13.51 0.06
CA ALA A 262 -5.88 14.36 -0.30
C ALA A 262 -6.29 15.84 -0.27
N THR A 263 -5.40 16.71 0.20
CA THR A 263 -5.54 18.16 0.03
C THR A 263 -4.95 18.61 -1.31
N ASP A 264 -5.19 19.85 -1.71
CA ASP A 264 -4.61 20.42 -2.93
C ASP A 264 -3.07 20.50 -2.93
N LYS A 265 -2.45 20.34 -1.77
CA LYS A 265 -0.99 20.32 -1.62
C LYS A 265 -0.37 18.97 -1.93
N PHE A 266 -1.16 17.91 -1.94
CA PHE A 266 -0.70 16.57 -2.32
C PHE A 266 -0.89 16.36 -3.82
N ILE A 267 0.15 16.64 -4.58
CA ILE A 267 0.10 16.68 -6.06
C ILE A 267 0.23 15.32 -6.73
N SER A 268 0.77 14.30 -6.05
CA SER A 268 0.89 12.94 -6.62
C SER A 268 -0.40 12.15 -6.48
N GLY A 269 -1.12 12.32 -5.39
CA GLY A 269 -2.38 11.63 -5.16
C GLY A 269 -2.22 10.24 -4.53
N ARG A 270 -3.36 9.58 -4.34
CA ARG A 270 -3.46 8.30 -3.64
C ARG A 270 -4.08 7.22 -4.53
N PHE A 271 -3.88 5.96 -4.13
CA PHE A 271 -4.54 4.79 -4.72
C PHE A 271 -4.98 3.82 -3.63
N ALA A 272 -6.00 3.01 -3.91
CA ALA A 272 -6.43 1.95 -3.02
C ALA A 272 -5.58 0.69 -3.25
N SER A 273 -5.20 0.00 -2.19
CA SER A 273 -4.38 -1.20 -2.25
C SER A 273 -4.97 -2.29 -1.34
N TYR A 274 -5.13 -3.49 -1.90
CA TYR A 274 -5.68 -4.64 -1.18
C TYR A 274 -4.81 -5.87 -1.36
N SER A 275 -4.58 -6.58 -0.26
CA SER A 275 -4.11 -7.95 -0.29
C SER A 275 -5.31 -8.84 -0.56
N ALA A 276 -5.50 -9.26 -1.81
CA ALA A 276 -6.64 -10.05 -2.23
C ALA A 276 -6.18 -11.27 -3.04
N SER A 277 -6.61 -12.45 -2.61
CA SER A 277 -6.32 -13.73 -3.24
C SER A 277 -7.62 -14.41 -3.70
N PRO A 278 -7.61 -15.19 -4.78
CA PRO A 278 -8.79 -15.95 -5.19
C PRO A 278 -9.28 -16.97 -4.15
N TYR A 279 -8.51 -17.21 -3.11
CA TYR A 279 -8.81 -18.18 -2.06
C TYR A 279 -9.27 -17.55 -0.73
N ASP A 280 -9.26 -16.22 -0.61
CA ASP A 280 -9.48 -15.50 0.65
C ASP A 280 -10.86 -14.83 0.77
N GLN A 281 -11.78 -15.00 -0.22
CA GLN A 281 -13.07 -14.32 -0.23
C GLN A 281 -14.21 -15.20 0.31
N ASP A 282 -13.96 -15.90 1.40
CA ASP A 282 -14.94 -16.82 1.96
C ASP A 282 -16.23 -16.12 2.37
N TYR A 283 -16.18 -14.91 2.94
CA TYR A 283 -17.41 -14.15 3.27
C TYR A 283 -18.24 -13.88 2.02
N PHE A 284 -17.60 -13.37 0.98
CA PHE A 284 -18.27 -13.02 -0.27
C PHE A 284 -18.83 -14.25 -0.97
N SER A 285 -18.11 -15.37 -0.90
CA SER A 285 -18.52 -16.65 -1.49
C SER A 285 -19.75 -17.27 -0.82
N CYS A 286 -19.97 -16.97 0.47
CA CYS A 286 -21.11 -17.47 1.22
C CYS A 286 -22.41 -16.69 0.95
N MET A 287 -22.33 -15.52 0.30
CA MET A 287 -23.50 -14.72 -0.04
C MET A 287 -24.17 -15.20 -1.34
N GLU A 288 -25.49 -15.09 -1.41
CA GLU A 288 -26.21 -15.27 -2.65
C GLU A 288 -25.82 -14.19 -3.67
N TYR A 289 -25.76 -14.55 -4.94
CA TYR A 289 -25.36 -13.64 -6.03
C TYR A 289 -26.17 -12.33 -6.03
N THR A 290 -27.47 -12.41 -5.75
CA THR A 290 -28.36 -11.25 -5.70
C THR A 290 -28.08 -10.33 -4.52
N ALA A 291 -27.50 -10.86 -3.45
CA ALA A 291 -27.16 -10.11 -2.25
C ALA A 291 -25.84 -9.33 -2.38
N TRP A 292 -25.01 -9.59 -3.37
CA TRP A 292 -23.74 -8.86 -3.54
C TRP A 292 -23.93 -7.35 -3.73
N ASN A 293 -25.03 -6.94 -4.36
CA ASN A 293 -25.35 -5.53 -4.49
C ASN A 293 -25.72 -4.83 -3.18
N SER A 294 -26.01 -5.59 -2.12
CA SER A 294 -26.25 -4.99 -0.78
C SER A 294 -24.98 -4.46 -0.13
N LEU A 295 -23.80 -4.88 -0.61
CA LEU A 295 -22.50 -4.40 -0.13
C LEU A 295 -22.10 -3.04 -0.71
N SER A 296 -22.92 -2.45 -1.57
CA SER A 296 -22.60 -1.19 -2.24
C SER A 296 -23.85 -0.34 -2.38
N ASP A 297 -23.70 0.96 -2.21
CA ASP A 297 -24.75 1.95 -2.53
C ASP A 297 -24.99 2.09 -4.04
N LYS A 298 -24.08 1.54 -4.85
CA LYS A 298 -24.19 1.56 -6.31
C LYS A 298 -24.70 0.21 -6.81
N LYS A 299 -25.57 0.24 -7.79
CA LYS A 299 -25.98 -0.99 -8.49
C LYS A 299 -24.85 -1.44 -9.42
N ILE A 300 -24.22 -2.56 -9.06
CA ILE A 300 -23.11 -3.14 -9.82
C ILE A 300 -23.63 -4.31 -10.67
N ASP A 301 -23.22 -4.36 -11.92
CA ASP A 301 -23.50 -5.49 -12.81
C ASP A 301 -22.43 -6.58 -12.65
N PHE A 302 -22.82 -7.71 -12.10
CA PHE A 302 -21.97 -8.90 -11.92
C PHE A 302 -22.24 -9.99 -12.97
N SER A 303 -23.02 -9.71 -14.01
CA SER A 303 -23.48 -10.71 -15.00
C SER A 303 -22.33 -11.40 -15.73
N ASP A 304 -21.18 -10.74 -15.90
CA ASP A 304 -19.96 -11.29 -16.52
C ASP A 304 -18.95 -11.87 -15.50
N CYS A 305 -19.28 -11.85 -14.21
CA CYS A 305 -18.48 -12.48 -13.16
C CYS A 305 -18.76 -13.98 -13.08
N ILE A 306 -18.49 -14.67 -14.17
CA ILE A 306 -18.63 -16.12 -14.32
C ILE A 306 -17.34 -16.74 -14.84
N THR A 307 -17.10 -17.99 -14.49
CA THR A 307 -16.01 -18.80 -15.02
C THR A 307 -16.39 -19.42 -16.36
N SER A 308 -15.43 -20.00 -17.08
CA SER A 308 -15.66 -20.64 -18.37
C SER A 308 -16.62 -21.85 -18.30
N ASP A 309 -16.78 -22.47 -17.12
CA ASP A 309 -17.72 -23.56 -16.86
C ASP A 309 -19.09 -23.07 -16.33
N GLY A 310 -19.32 -21.76 -16.36
CA GLY A 310 -20.61 -21.15 -15.98
C GLY A 310 -20.83 -20.94 -14.48
N LYS A 311 -19.82 -21.16 -13.65
CA LYS A 311 -19.90 -20.90 -12.22
C LYS A 311 -19.60 -19.43 -11.89
N ARG A 312 -20.01 -18.99 -10.69
CA ARG A 312 -19.69 -17.66 -10.19
C ARG A 312 -18.18 -17.51 -10.02
N ASN A 313 -17.64 -16.40 -10.53
CA ASN A 313 -16.26 -15.97 -10.25
C ASN A 313 -16.29 -14.94 -9.13
N THR A 314 -16.28 -15.41 -7.89
CA THR A 314 -16.34 -14.56 -6.68
C THR A 314 -15.16 -13.63 -6.57
N TYR A 315 -13.97 -14.07 -6.96
CA TYR A 315 -12.78 -13.21 -6.97
C TYR A 315 -12.93 -12.00 -7.92
N ARG A 316 -13.36 -12.25 -9.16
CA ARG A 316 -13.61 -11.17 -10.12
C ARG A 316 -14.71 -10.22 -9.63
N ALA A 317 -15.76 -10.77 -9.03
CA ALA A 317 -16.85 -9.98 -8.49
C ALA A 317 -16.39 -9.11 -7.29
N TYR A 318 -15.57 -9.68 -6.41
CA TYR A 318 -14.98 -8.95 -5.29
C TYR A 318 -14.06 -7.81 -5.75
N LEU A 319 -13.18 -8.05 -6.71
CA LEU A 319 -12.34 -6.99 -7.29
C LEU A 319 -13.17 -5.89 -7.96
N ARG A 320 -14.28 -6.26 -8.62
CA ARG A 320 -15.21 -5.28 -9.19
C ARG A 320 -15.88 -4.47 -8.11
N LEU A 321 -16.35 -5.11 -7.03
CA LEU A 321 -16.95 -4.43 -5.89
C LEU A 321 -15.99 -3.41 -5.28
N LEU A 322 -14.75 -3.79 -5.01
CA LEU A 322 -13.69 -2.90 -4.55
C LEU A 322 -13.44 -1.73 -5.52
N ASN A 323 -13.34 -2.02 -6.82
CA ASN A 323 -13.10 -0.97 -7.82
C ASN A 323 -14.26 0.02 -7.94
N GLU A 324 -15.49 -0.42 -7.79
CA GLU A 324 -16.67 0.49 -7.82
C GLU A 324 -16.83 1.28 -6.53
N HIS A 325 -16.38 0.74 -5.40
CA HIS A 325 -16.37 1.43 -4.11
C HIS A 325 -15.41 2.63 -4.14
N HIS A 326 -14.18 2.42 -4.57
CA HIS A 326 -13.15 3.44 -4.55
C HIS A 326 -13.30 4.48 -5.66
N THR A 327 -13.04 5.75 -5.32
CA THR A 327 -12.96 6.86 -6.27
C THR A 327 -11.60 6.95 -6.97
N CYS A 328 -10.56 6.39 -6.34
CA CYS A 328 -9.20 6.31 -6.89
C CYS A 328 -8.95 4.96 -7.60
N LEU A 329 -7.75 4.81 -8.19
CA LEU A 329 -7.30 3.56 -8.78
C LEU A 329 -7.21 2.46 -7.72
N LEU A 330 -7.66 1.27 -8.07
CA LEU A 330 -7.48 0.07 -7.27
C LEU A 330 -6.23 -0.71 -7.73
N TYR A 331 -5.33 -0.97 -6.81
CA TYR A 331 -4.23 -1.92 -6.96
C TYR A 331 -4.47 -3.15 -6.10
N THR A 332 -4.35 -4.34 -6.67
CA THR A 332 -4.44 -5.59 -5.93
C THR A 332 -3.15 -6.38 -6.09
N SER A 333 -2.56 -6.81 -4.98
CA SER A 333 -1.43 -7.72 -5.01
C SER A 333 -1.92 -9.15 -5.26
N ARG A 334 -1.26 -9.85 -6.17
CA ARG A 334 -1.38 -11.30 -6.31
C ARG A 334 -0.17 -11.93 -5.66
N CYS A 335 -0.36 -12.71 -4.60
CA CYS A 335 0.64 -13.71 -4.23
C CYS A 335 0.64 -14.79 -5.32
N VAL A 336 1.72 -14.89 -6.03
CA VAL A 336 1.99 -16.03 -6.91
C VAL A 336 2.75 -17.07 -6.12
#